data_dc48812ecf78031b0f2ed6121d1f575d
#
_entry.id   dc48812ecf78031b0f2ed6121d1f575d
#
_cell.length_a   1.000
_cell.length_b   1.000
_cell.length_c   1.000
_cell.angle_alpha   90.00
_cell.angle_beta   90.00
_cell.angle_gamma   90.00
#
_symmetry.space_group_name_H-M   'P 1'
#
loop_
_entity.id
_entity.type
_entity.pdbx_description
1 polymer ?
#
loop_
_entity_poly.entity_id
_entity_poly.type
_entity_poly.pdbx_seq_one_letter_code
_entity_poly.pdbx_strand_id
1 'polypeptide(L)'
;SQDTCRTWARELMSSTGNVSPDDAMQLATDLIHTGKLTTFQLNSLLEPIPRPLALGPYRIVDTLSDLLGLNWVQATDIHRGTSLWCIQWTRDDLQRPSYKAWPPSVDLAKHHSRIDGPALDRWESVLAEPGYLACFCESLHGQPLSQLLSQGPLSVESSIRMMRDTVSAIAGLHDQDLIHGAITPESIWKCSEDQFRMRRDPIIPPQSPYSASWNSVITTPEILRHATAAPEFTLPGTEPSRQSDLYALGVVWAHALLGRIPWPKSDRLDTNGWKKTHQQVPIELPASCPEPVARCIRYLVAKNPSSRFRDASQLAKAIASLDGAS
;
A
#
# COMPACT_ATOMS: atom_id res chain seq x y z
N SER A 1 7.08 8.63 26.75
CA SER A 1 5.61 8.46 26.85
C SER A 1 4.93 9.81 26.78
N GLN A 2 3.66 9.90 26.39
CA GLN A 2 2.86 11.13 26.46
C GLN A 2 2.90 11.76 27.85
N ASP A 3 2.91 10.92 28.89
CA ASP A 3 3.04 11.36 30.28
C ASP A 3 4.41 11.95 30.60
N THR A 4 5.47 11.43 30.00
CA THR A 4 6.81 12.01 30.15
C THR A 4 6.88 13.41 29.52
N CYS A 5 6.31 13.60 28.34
CA CYS A 5 6.24 14.93 27.71
C CYS A 5 5.32 15.89 28.48
N ARG A 6 4.18 15.41 28.97
CA ARG A 6 3.28 16.22 29.84
C ARG A 6 3.91 16.56 31.17
N THR A 7 4.63 15.64 31.79
CA THR A 7 5.37 15.87 33.03
C THR A 7 6.48 16.90 32.81
N TRP A 8 7.25 16.75 31.75
CA TRP A 8 8.27 17.72 31.35
C TRP A 8 7.71 19.11 31.04
N ALA A 9 6.63 19.17 30.26
CA ALA A 9 5.96 20.44 29.99
C ALA A 9 5.43 21.10 31.28
N ARG A 10 4.86 20.33 32.23
CA ARG A 10 4.42 20.83 33.54
C ARG A 10 5.58 21.28 34.41
N GLU A 11 6.67 20.53 34.45
CA GLU A 11 7.88 20.90 35.19
C GLU A 11 8.48 22.20 34.64
N LEU A 12 8.53 22.35 33.31
CA LEU A 12 8.96 23.61 32.70
C LEU A 12 8.03 24.78 32.99
N MET A 13 6.71 24.55 32.86
CA MET A 13 5.70 25.57 33.21
C MET A 13 5.72 25.92 34.71
N SER A 14 6.04 24.98 35.60
CA SER A 14 6.13 25.22 37.05
C SER A 14 7.44 25.90 37.45
N SER A 15 8.52 25.70 36.71
CA SER A 15 9.83 26.30 37.01
C SER A 15 10.00 27.72 36.46
N THR A 16 9.21 28.13 35.47
CA THR A 16 9.41 29.38 34.72
C THR A 16 8.29 30.41 34.90
N GLY A 17 7.20 30.09 35.59
CA GLY A 17 6.12 31.04 35.97
C GLY A 17 5.34 31.70 34.82
N ASN A 18 5.91 31.85 33.65
CA ASN A 18 5.30 32.28 32.38
C ASN A 18 6.22 31.83 31.24
N VAL A 19 5.87 30.78 30.52
CA VAL A 19 6.58 30.34 29.32
C VAL A 19 6.26 31.33 28.20
N SER A 20 7.25 32.08 27.73
CA SER A 20 7.09 32.94 26.57
C SER A 20 6.99 32.05 25.30
N PRO A 21 6.39 32.53 24.19
CA PRO A 21 6.42 31.84 22.90
C PRO A 21 7.84 31.47 22.44
N ASP A 22 8.82 32.32 22.78
CA ASP A 22 10.23 32.09 22.44
C ASP A 22 10.84 30.95 23.26
N ASP A 23 10.51 30.84 24.56
CA ASP A 23 10.95 29.71 25.40
C ASP A 23 10.35 28.38 24.95
N ALA A 24 9.07 28.39 24.54
CA ALA A 24 8.42 27.21 23.98
C ALA A 24 9.09 26.77 22.67
N MET A 25 9.44 27.71 21.81
CA MET A 25 10.15 27.44 20.54
C MET A 25 11.56 26.90 20.80
N GLN A 26 12.27 27.47 21.77
CA GLN A 26 13.60 27.01 22.17
C GLN A 26 13.54 25.56 22.69
N LEU A 27 12.58 25.26 23.60
CA LEU A 27 12.37 23.91 24.10
C LEU A 27 12.06 22.91 22.98
N ALA A 28 11.19 23.29 22.06
CA ALA A 28 10.84 22.47 20.90
C ALA A 28 12.10 22.14 20.08
N THR A 29 12.91 23.14 19.82
CA THR A 29 14.17 23.01 19.09
C THR A 29 15.13 22.08 19.83
N ASP A 30 15.30 22.24 21.14
CA ASP A 30 16.18 21.41 21.96
C ASP A 30 15.71 19.95 22.03
N LEU A 31 14.40 19.69 22.08
CA LEU A 31 13.84 18.33 22.06
C LEU A 31 14.10 17.63 20.73
N ILE A 32 14.02 18.36 19.61
CA ILE A 32 14.36 17.81 18.29
C ILE A 32 15.88 17.58 18.18
N HIS A 33 16.71 18.55 18.50
CA HIS A 33 18.16 18.46 18.43
C HIS A 33 18.74 17.34 19.29
N THR A 34 18.15 17.11 20.46
CA THR A 34 18.56 16.01 21.38
C THR A 34 17.96 14.65 20.99
N GLY A 35 17.18 14.58 19.90
CA GLY A 35 16.54 13.34 19.45
C GLY A 35 15.47 12.78 20.40
N LYS A 36 14.98 13.59 21.36
CA LYS A 36 13.93 13.18 22.30
C LYS A 36 12.55 13.16 21.65
N LEU A 37 12.29 14.06 20.69
CA LEU A 37 11.12 14.08 19.85
C LEU A 37 11.54 14.23 18.37
N THR A 38 10.73 13.67 17.47
CA THR A 38 10.78 14.02 16.04
C THR A 38 9.95 15.28 15.78
N THR A 39 10.19 15.92 14.64
CA THR A 39 9.37 17.05 14.18
C THR A 39 7.89 16.67 14.08
N PHE A 40 7.61 15.46 13.60
CA PHE A 40 6.26 14.90 13.52
C PHE A 40 5.61 14.79 14.90
N GLN A 41 6.32 14.23 15.87
CA GLN A 41 5.81 14.08 17.25
C GLN A 41 5.50 15.43 17.89
N LEU A 42 6.38 16.41 17.68
CA LEU A 42 6.15 17.76 18.19
C LEU A 42 4.90 18.38 17.56
N ASN A 43 4.79 18.33 16.23
CA ASN A 43 3.63 18.88 15.54
C ASN A 43 2.33 18.20 16.00
N SER A 44 2.34 16.88 16.17
CA SER A 44 1.18 16.12 16.67
C SER A 44 0.77 16.52 18.09
N LEU A 45 1.72 16.92 18.94
CA LEU A 45 1.42 17.40 20.30
C LEU A 45 0.81 18.82 20.31
N LEU A 46 1.11 19.62 19.28
CA LEU A 46 0.62 20.98 19.11
C LEU A 46 -0.73 21.07 18.40
N GLU A 47 -1.21 19.98 17.81
CA GLU A 47 -2.54 19.93 17.18
C GLU A 47 -3.65 20.16 18.23
N PRO A 48 -4.76 20.84 17.88
CA PRO A 48 -5.89 21.07 18.79
C PRO A 48 -6.47 19.77 19.37
N ILE A 49 -6.43 18.69 18.58
CA ILE A 49 -6.76 17.33 18.99
C ILE A 49 -5.52 16.46 18.73
N PRO A 50 -4.65 16.29 19.74
CA PRO A 50 -3.39 15.55 19.53
C PRO A 50 -3.63 14.11 19.10
N ARG A 51 -2.90 13.66 18.08
CA ARG A 51 -2.89 12.24 17.71
C ARG A 51 -2.18 11.42 18.78
N PRO A 52 -2.63 10.18 19.03
CA PRO A 52 -1.95 9.33 20.00
C PRO A 52 -0.54 9.00 19.47
N LEU A 53 0.49 9.37 20.23
CA LEU A 53 1.89 9.03 19.96
C LEU A 53 2.33 7.72 20.61
N ALA A 54 1.49 7.10 21.41
CA ALA A 54 1.71 5.81 22.02
C ALA A 54 0.44 4.97 21.90
N LEU A 55 0.55 3.79 21.32
CA LEU A 55 -0.55 2.85 21.05
C LEU A 55 -0.16 1.49 21.62
N GLY A 56 -0.60 1.15 22.83
CA GLY A 56 -0.15 -0.04 23.53
C GLY A 56 1.38 -0.05 23.68
N PRO A 57 2.09 -1.11 23.25
CA PRO A 57 3.54 -1.18 23.32
C PRO A 57 4.26 -0.41 22.18
N TYR A 58 3.55 0.29 21.34
CA TYR A 58 4.11 0.95 20.16
C TYR A 58 4.21 2.46 20.34
N ARG A 59 5.36 3.03 19.99
CA ARG A 59 5.61 4.47 19.93
C ARG A 59 5.57 4.93 18.48
N ILE A 60 4.69 5.87 18.16
CA ILE A 60 4.65 6.50 16.84
C ILE A 60 5.83 7.48 16.74
N VAL A 61 6.61 7.35 15.69
CA VAL A 61 7.88 8.09 15.52
C VAL A 61 7.76 9.16 14.45
N ASP A 62 7.20 8.81 13.27
CA ASP A 62 7.16 9.72 12.14
C ASP A 62 6.03 9.35 11.18
N THR A 63 5.78 10.19 10.18
CA THR A 63 4.84 9.91 9.10
C THR A 63 5.52 9.15 7.95
N LEU A 64 4.74 8.34 7.25
CA LEU A 64 5.13 7.68 6.00
C LEU A 64 4.26 8.17 4.83
N SER A 65 3.60 9.32 4.99
CA SER A 65 2.64 9.85 4.02
C SER A 65 3.21 9.99 2.61
N ASP A 66 4.49 10.34 2.49
CA ASP A 66 5.18 10.50 1.20
C ASP A 66 5.42 9.18 0.47
N LEU A 67 5.48 8.07 1.23
CA LEU A 67 5.72 6.72 0.69
C LEU A 67 4.44 5.91 0.52
N LEU A 68 3.55 5.97 1.50
CA LEU A 68 2.46 5.01 1.64
C LEU A 68 1.06 5.65 1.70
N GLY A 69 1.00 6.98 1.81
CA GLY A 69 -0.26 7.73 1.94
C GLY A 69 -0.61 8.15 3.38
N LEU A 70 -1.65 8.95 3.49
CA LEU A 70 -1.94 9.81 4.65
C LEU A 70 -2.05 9.12 6.02
N ASN A 71 -2.44 7.86 6.07
CA ASN A 71 -2.69 7.17 7.35
C ASN A 71 -1.54 6.27 7.78
N TRP A 72 -0.43 6.27 7.04
CA TRP A 72 0.73 5.47 7.35
C TRP A 72 1.75 6.24 8.17
N VAL A 73 2.21 5.62 9.26
CA VAL A 73 3.21 6.17 10.16
C VAL A 73 4.26 5.12 10.50
N GLN A 74 5.44 5.59 10.86
CA GLN A 74 6.49 4.77 11.41
C GLN A 74 6.26 4.61 12.92
N ALA A 75 6.39 3.39 13.40
CA ALA A 75 6.28 3.07 14.82
C ALA A 75 7.51 2.28 15.29
N THR A 76 7.73 2.26 16.61
CA THR A 76 8.75 1.41 17.25
C THR A 76 8.08 0.59 18.36
N ASP A 77 8.28 -0.71 18.36
CA ASP A 77 7.96 -1.56 19.51
C ASP A 77 8.91 -1.22 20.66
N ILE A 78 8.37 -0.74 21.78
CA ILE A 78 9.19 -0.28 22.93
C ILE A 78 9.90 -1.42 23.66
N HIS A 79 9.43 -2.65 23.52
CA HIS A 79 10.04 -3.83 24.17
C HIS A 79 11.13 -4.46 23.32
N ARG A 80 10.94 -4.50 22.00
CA ARG A 80 11.87 -5.14 21.07
C ARG A 80 12.80 -4.16 20.38
N GLY A 81 12.49 -2.85 20.40
CA GLY A 81 13.22 -1.84 19.65
C GLY A 81 13.10 -1.96 18.13
N THR A 82 12.16 -2.80 17.64
CA THR A 82 11.97 -3.01 16.21
C THR A 82 11.18 -1.88 15.58
N SER A 83 11.60 -1.43 14.38
CA SER A 83 10.85 -0.49 13.57
C SER A 83 9.74 -1.21 12.84
N LEU A 84 8.55 -0.61 12.87
CA LEU A 84 7.33 -1.12 12.25
C LEU A 84 6.68 -0.01 11.42
N TRP A 85 5.89 -0.41 10.43
CA TRP A 85 4.92 0.47 9.81
C TRP A 85 3.56 0.27 10.46
N CYS A 86 2.85 1.36 10.60
CA CYS A 86 1.51 1.35 11.18
C CYS A 86 0.56 2.10 10.26
N ILE A 87 -0.54 1.48 9.90
CA ILE A 87 -1.67 2.19 9.32
C ILE A 87 -2.70 2.45 10.43
N GLN A 88 -3.16 3.70 10.52
CA GLN A 88 -4.05 4.12 11.61
C GLN A 88 -5.22 4.94 11.11
N TRP A 89 -6.37 4.82 11.79
CA TRP A 89 -7.55 5.63 11.61
C TRP A 89 -8.02 6.16 12.96
N THR A 90 -8.25 7.45 13.01
CA THR A 90 -8.85 8.14 14.13
C THR A 90 -10.36 8.29 13.94
N ARG A 91 -11.09 8.74 14.97
CA ARG A 91 -12.52 9.05 14.87
C ARG A 91 -12.82 10.01 13.72
N ASP A 92 -11.98 11.02 13.52
CA ASP A 92 -12.17 12.02 12.47
C ASP A 92 -11.94 11.43 11.08
N ASP A 93 -10.95 10.56 10.93
CA ASP A 93 -10.75 9.81 9.68
C ASP A 93 -11.97 8.95 9.36
N LEU A 94 -12.52 8.24 10.37
CA LEU A 94 -13.69 7.38 10.22
C LEU A 94 -14.97 8.14 9.85
N GLN A 95 -15.02 9.45 10.08
CA GLN A 95 -16.15 10.30 9.69
C GLN A 95 -16.08 10.82 8.26
N ARG A 96 -14.95 10.65 7.55
CA ARG A 96 -14.81 11.06 6.16
C ARG A 96 -15.81 10.32 5.26
N PRO A 97 -16.40 10.97 4.26
CA PRO A 97 -17.40 10.34 3.38
C PRO A 97 -16.93 9.03 2.73
N SER A 98 -15.64 8.95 2.35
CA SER A 98 -15.02 7.75 1.79
C SER A 98 -15.05 6.55 2.74
N TYR A 99 -14.88 6.76 4.05
CA TYR A 99 -14.91 5.70 5.05
C TYR A 99 -16.30 5.38 5.57
N LYS A 100 -17.27 6.28 5.43
CA LYS A 100 -18.69 5.98 5.73
C LYS A 100 -19.26 4.94 4.78
N ALA A 101 -18.84 4.98 3.50
CA ALA A 101 -19.26 3.98 2.51
C ALA A 101 -18.56 2.63 2.73
N TRP A 102 -17.31 2.65 3.21
CA TRP A 102 -16.44 1.49 3.35
C TRP A 102 -15.68 1.55 4.69
N PRO A 103 -16.34 1.24 5.79
CA PRO A 103 -15.70 1.32 7.10
C PRO A 103 -14.57 0.30 7.22
N PRO A 104 -13.45 0.69 7.85
CA PRO A 104 -12.38 -0.24 8.18
C PRO A 104 -12.92 -1.44 8.97
N SER A 105 -12.49 -2.64 8.63
CA SER A 105 -12.93 -3.87 9.26
C SER A 105 -11.86 -4.44 10.17
N VAL A 106 -12.15 -4.46 11.48
CA VAL A 106 -11.28 -5.09 12.49
C VAL A 106 -11.14 -6.59 12.25
N ASP A 107 -12.22 -7.26 11.85
CA ASP A 107 -12.21 -8.70 11.60
C ASP A 107 -11.37 -9.03 10.37
N LEU A 108 -11.47 -8.24 9.31
CA LEU A 108 -10.62 -8.37 8.12
C LEU A 108 -9.15 -8.17 8.48
N ALA A 109 -8.82 -7.13 9.25
CA ALA A 109 -7.47 -6.87 9.72
C ALA A 109 -6.90 -8.03 10.54
N LYS A 110 -7.68 -8.56 11.48
CA LYS A 110 -7.31 -9.75 12.27
C LYS A 110 -7.15 -11.00 11.40
N HIS A 111 -7.94 -11.15 10.35
CA HIS A 111 -7.79 -12.25 9.41
C HIS A 111 -6.45 -12.11 8.65
N HIS A 112 -6.18 -10.94 8.06
CA HIS A 112 -4.92 -10.67 7.39
C HIS A 112 -3.69 -10.88 8.28
N SER A 113 -3.76 -10.52 9.58
CA SER A 113 -2.62 -10.66 10.50
C SER A 113 -2.22 -12.11 10.80
N ARG A 114 -3.06 -13.09 10.45
CA ARG A 114 -2.78 -14.53 10.63
C ARG A 114 -2.14 -15.17 9.41
N ILE A 115 -2.00 -14.42 8.31
CA ILE A 115 -1.47 -14.94 7.06
C ILE A 115 -0.01 -14.52 6.95
N ASP A 116 0.86 -15.51 6.95
CA ASP A 116 2.28 -15.36 6.71
C ASP A 116 2.68 -15.95 5.37
N GLY A 117 3.68 -15.35 4.76
CA GLY A 117 4.28 -15.83 3.52
C GLY A 117 5.55 -15.08 3.20
N PRO A 118 6.55 -15.72 2.57
CA PRO A 118 7.86 -15.11 2.35
C PRO A 118 7.81 -13.87 1.46
N ALA A 119 6.79 -13.79 0.60
CA ALA A 119 6.58 -12.69 -0.32
C ALA A 119 5.48 -11.70 0.14
N LEU A 120 4.90 -11.89 1.33
CA LEU A 120 3.95 -10.96 1.93
C LEU A 120 4.60 -10.14 3.04
N ASP A 121 4.12 -8.91 3.26
CA ASP A 121 4.41 -8.17 4.47
C ASP A 121 3.81 -8.90 5.70
N ARG A 122 4.57 -8.97 6.79
CA ARG A 122 4.10 -9.61 8.03
C ARG A 122 3.36 -8.60 8.89
N TRP A 123 2.15 -8.94 9.30
CA TRP A 123 1.34 -8.15 10.22
C TRP A 123 1.51 -8.67 11.64
N GLU A 124 1.88 -7.78 12.57
CA GLU A 124 2.22 -8.15 13.93
C GLU A 124 1.08 -7.99 14.90
N SER A 125 0.30 -6.91 14.78
CA SER A 125 -0.79 -6.67 15.70
C SER A 125 -1.87 -5.75 15.14
N VAL A 126 -3.08 -5.90 15.69
CA VAL A 126 -4.23 -5.05 15.42
C VAL A 126 -4.75 -4.53 16.76
N LEU A 127 -4.73 -3.20 16.91
CA LEU A 127 -5.29 -2.52 18.08
C LEU A 127 -6.56 -1.78 17.67
N ALA A 128 -7.65 -2.08 18.36
CA ALA A 128 -8.94 -1.45 18.12
C ALA A 128 -9.50 -0.96 19.45
N GLU A 129 -9.72 0.35 19.57
CA GLU A 129 -10.30 1.00 20.74
C GLU A 129 -11.37 1.99 20.31
N PRO A 130 -12.26 2.44 21.24
CA PRO A 130 -13.24 3.46 20.91
C PRO A 130 -12.57 4.72 20.37
N GLY A 131 -12.74 4.98 19.08
CA GLY A 131 -12.24 6.18 18.43
C GLY A 131 -10.97 6.01 17.60
N TYR A 132 -10.32 4.84 17.60
CA TYR A 132 -9.25 4.55 16.65
C TYR A 132 -9.07 3.06 16.34
N LEU A 133 -8.46 2.80 15.20
CA LEU A 133 -8.02 1.49 14.74
C LEU A 133 -6.57 1.64 14.23
N ALA A 134 -5.69 0.77 14.69
CA ALA A 134 -4.29 0.76 14.25
C ALA A 134 -3.83 -0.67 13.96
N CYS A 135 -3.12 -0.85 12.85
CA CYS A 135 -2.54 -2.12 12.47
C CYS A 135 -1.05 -1.96 12.22
N PHE A 136 -0.26 -2.83 12.82
CA PHE A 136 1.19 -2.78 12.79
C PHE A 136 1.72 -3.93 11.95
N CYS A 137 2.60 -3.59 11.01
CA CYS A 137 3.31 -4.55 10.16
C CYS A 137 4.82 -4.27 10.16
N GLU A 138 5.58 -5.24 9.71
CA GLU A 138 7.01 -5.05 9.51
C GLU A 138 7.30 -3.90 8.54
N SER A 139 8.38 -3.18 8.78
CA SER A 139 8.91 -2.22 7.83
C SER A 139 9.58 -2.96 6.67
N LEU A 140 9.07 -2.80 5.46
CA LEU A 140 9.76 -3.34 4.28
C LEU A 140 11.00 -2.49 3.99
N HIS A 141 12.16 -3.13 3.96
CA HIS A 141 13.41 -2.49 3.54
C HIS A 141 13.55 -2.61 2.02
N GLY A 142 13.91 -1.52 1.35
CA GLY A 142 13.99 -1.46 -0.11
C GLY A 142 13.20 -0.30 -0.68
N GLN A 143 12.69 -0.47 -1.90
CA GLN A 143 11.91 0.58 -2.57
C GLN A 143 10.71 -0.01 -3.32
N PRO A 144 9.60 0.74 -3.42
CA PRO A 144 8.44 0.31 -4.18
C PRO A 144 8.78 0.22 -5.68
N LEU A 145 8.10 -0.68 -6.38
CA LEU A 145 8.26 -0.86 -7.81
C LEU A 145 7.98 0.44 -8.58
N SER A 146 7.04 1.28 -8.14
CA SER A 146 6.78 2.59 -8.74
C SER A 146 8.02 3.48 -8.78
N GLN A 147 8.80 3.50 -7.71
CA GLN A 147 10.06 4.24 -7.65
C GLN A 147 11.15 3.63 -8.54
N LEU A 148 11.24 2.30 -8.60
CA LEU A 148 12.15 1.62 -9.55
C LEU A 148 11.82 1.97 -10.99
N LEU A 149 10.54 1.95 -11.35
CA LEU A 149 10.09 2.22 -12.72
C LEU A 149 10.28 3.69 -13.14
N SER A 150 10.41 4.62 -12.20
CA SER A 150 10.82 6.00 -12.53
C SER A 150 12.27 6.09 -13.04
N GLN A 151 13.10 5.08 -12.76
CA GLN A 151 14.49 4.98 -13.22
C GLN A 151 14.60 4.20 -14.53
N GLY A 152 13.57 3.47 -14.94
CA GLY A 152 13.52 2.70 -16.17
C GLY A 152 12.80 1.34 -16.02
N PRO A 153 12.65 0.60 -17.13
CA PRO A 153 12.01 -0.72 -17.11
C PRO A 153 12.88 -1.76 -16.38
N LEU A 154 12.23 -2.80 -15.86
CA LEU A 154 12.93 -3.98 -15.38
C LEU A 154 13.44 -4.82 -16.58
N SER A 155 14.54 -5.56 -16.37
CA SER A 155 14.91 -6.63 -17.27
C SER A 155 13.83 -7.73 -17.27
N VAL A 156 13.77 -8.51 -18.34
CA VAL A 156 12.85 -9.65 -18.44
C VAL A 156 13.03 -10.59 -17.25
N GLU A 157 14.28 -10.95 -16.92
CA GLU A 157 14.61 -11.83 -15.80
C GLU A 157 14.12 -11.26 -14.47
N SER A 158 14.41 -9.98 -14.15
CA SER A 158 13.94 -9.33 -12.94
C SER A 158 12.43 -9.27 -12.88
N SER A 159 11.75 -9.06 -14.00
CA SER A 159 10.29 -9.04 -14.09
C SER A 159 9.65 -10.42 -13.84
N ILE A 160 10.28 -11.51 -14.33
CA ILE A 160 9.83 -12.89 -14.06
C ILE A 160 10.01 -13.21 -12.57
N ARG A 161 11.13 -12.80 -11.97
CA ARG A 161 11.38 -12.95 -10.52
C ARG A 161 10.34 -12.21 -9.69
N MET A 162 10.07 -10.96 -10.02
CA MET A 162 9.00 -10.18 -9.40
C MET A 162 7.66 -10.91 -9.48
N MET A 163 7.31 -11.44 -10.65
CA MET A 163 6.04 -12.15 -10.82
C MET A 163 5.99 -13.44 -10.02
N ARG A 164 7.08 -14.18 -9.90
CA ARG A 164 7.15 -15.40 -9.09
C ARG A 164 6.81 -15.10 -7.63
N ASP A 165 7.43 -14.08 -7.07
CA ASP A 165 7.22 -13.70 -5.68
C ASP A 165 5.80 -13.17 -5.46
N THR A 166 5.35 -12.25 -6.31
CA THR A 166 4.01 -11.66 -6.17
C THR A 166 2.87 -12.67 -6.39
N VAL A 167 3.05 -13.64 -7.31
CA VAL A 167 2.07 -14.71 -7.50
C VAL A 167 2.03 -15.65 -6.31
N SER A 168 3.18 -15.94 -5.69
CA SER A 168 3.23 -16.71 -4.43
C SER A 168 2.46 -15.99 -3.30
N ALA A 169 2.64 -14.66 -3.19
CA ALA A 169 1.91 -13.84 -2.24
C ALA A 169 0.39 -13.89 -2.45
N ILE A 170 -0.05 -13.71 -3.70
CA ILE A 170 -1.47 -13.73 -4.06
C ILE A 170 -2.07 -15.13 -3.88
N ALA A 171 -1.34 -16.19 -4.18
CA ALA A 171 -1.80 -17.56 -3.93
C ALA A 171 -2.09 -17.77 -2.44
N GLY A 172 -1.18 -17.33 -1.55
CA GLY A 172 -1.38 -17.42 -0.12
C GLY A 172 -2.61 -16.67 0.40
N LEU A 173 -2.93 -15.49 -0.17
CA LEU A 173 -4.16 -14.76 0.14
C LEU A 173 -5.40 -15.49 -0.38
N HIS A 174 -5.38 -15.91 -1.64
CA HIS A 174 -6.50 -16.57 -2.28
C HIS A 174 -6.86 -17.93 -1.63
N ASP A 175 -5.86 -18.65 -1.09
CA ASP A 175 -6.09 -19.91 -0.34
C ASP A 175 -6.83 -19.68 0.98
N GLN A 176 -6.80 -18.46 1.50
CA GLN A 176 -7.55 -18.04 2.70
C GLN A 176 -8.81 -17.22 2.36
N ASP A 177 -9.28 -17.29 1.13
CA ASP A 177 -10.45 -16.55 0.62
C ASP A 177 -10.32 -15.03 0.74
N LEU A 178 -9.07 -14.51 0.78
CA LEU A 178 -8.80 -13.09 0.76
C LEU A 178 -8.43 -12.60 -0.64
N ILE A 179 -8.92 -11.43 -0.97
CA ILE A 179 -8.61 -10.72 -2.20
C ILE A 179 -7.72 -9.53 -1.85
N HIS A 180 -6.63 -9.34 -2.58
CA HIS A 180 -5.77 -8.17 -2.38
C HIS A 180 -6.49 -6.88 -2.77
N GLY A 181 -7.11 -6.84 -3.94
CA GLY A 181 -8.02 -5.80 -4.43
C GLY A 181 -7.39 -4.44 -4.71
N ALA A 182 -6.07 -4.28 -4.50
CA ALA A 182 -5.36 -3.01 -4.69
C ALA A 182 -3.93 -3.21 -5.20
N ILE A 183 -3.72 -4.16 -6.12
CA ILE A 183 -2.40 -4.44 -6.69
C ILE A 183 -2.00 -3.32 -7.63
N THR A 184 -0.92 -2.65 -7.31
CA THR A 184 -0.29 -1.57 -8.08
C THR A 184 1.22 -1.66 -7.95
N PRO A 185 2.01 -0.93 -8.73
CA PRO A 185 3.46 -0.84 -8.52
C PRO A 185 3.87 -0.34 -7.12
N GLU A 186 3.00 0.33 -6.39
CA GLU A 186 3.28 0.80 -5.02
C GLU A 186 3.10 -0.29 -3.97
N SER A 187 2.30 -1.31 -4.25
CA SER A 187 2.12 -2.45 -3.36
C SER A 187 3.23 -3.51 -3.47
N ILE A 188 4.11 -3.42 -4.47
CA ILE A 188 5.21 -4.35 -4.71
C ILE A 188 6.53 -3.67 -4.39
N TRP A 189 7.35 -4.30 -3.54
CA TRP A 189 8.62 -3.76 -3.05
C TRP A 189 9.77 -4.66 -3.44
N LYS A 190 10.84 -4.07 -4.01
CA LYS A 190 12.13 -4.75 -4.21
C LYS A 190 12.93 -4.62 -2.92
N CYS A 191 12.99 -5.70 -2.14
CA CYS A 191 13.64 -5.73 -0.83
C CYS A 191 15.12 -6.13 -0.92
N SER A 192 15.51 -6.88 -1.95
CA SER A 192 16.89 -7.21 -2.30
C SER A 192 17.02 -7.45 -3.81
N GLU A 193 18.22 -7.80 -4.30
CA GLU A 193 18.40 -8.12 -5.73
C GLU A 193 17.52 -9.30 -6.17
N ASP A 194 17.27 -10.25 -5.28
CA ASP A 194 16.59 -11.49 -5.59
C ASP A 194 15.20 -11.62 -4.98
N GLN A 195 14.67 -10.57 -4.30
CA GLN A 195 13.43 -10.67 -3.57
C GLN A 195 12.51 -9.48 -3.79
N PHE A 196 11.29 -9.79 -4.20
CA PHE A 196 10.16 -8.87 -4.15
C PHE A 196 9.17 -9.30 -3.09
N ARG A 197 8.53 -8.31 -2.45
CA ARG A 197 7.50 -8.55 -1.43
C ARG A 197 6.29 -7.68 -1.71
N MET A 198 5.14 -8.19 -1.34
CA MET A 198 3.87 -7.51 -1.55
C MET A 198 3.34 -6.97 -0.22
N ARG A 199 3.03 -5.67 -0.23
CA ARG A 199 2.37 -4.97 0.88
C ARG A 199 0.86 -5.06 0.72
N ARG A 200 0.18 -5.32 1.80
CA ARG A 200 -1.29 -5.36 1.88
C ARG A 200 -1.86 -4.07 2.49
N ASP A 201 -3.13 -3.82 2.22
CA ASP A 201 -3.95 -2.88 2.98
C ASP A 201 -5.13 -3.68 3.59
N PRO A 202 -4.94 -4.24 4.79
CA PRO A 202 -5.82 -5.29 5.33
C PRO A 202 -7.09 -4.76 5.98
N ILE A 203 -7.27 -3.46 6.06
CA ILE A 203 -8.30 -2.86 6.91
C ILE A 203 -9.49 -2.41 6.10
N ILE A 204 -9.25 -1.90 4.89
CA ILE A 204 -10.31 -1.48 3.99
C ILE A 204 -10.67 -2.65 3.09
N PRO A 205 -11.92 -3.11 3.10
CA PRO A 205 -12.35 -4.15 2.16
C PRO A 205 -12.00 -3.76 0.73
N PRO A 206 -11.55 -4.71 -0.11
CA PRO A 206 -11.28 -4.45 -1.51
C PRO A 206 -12.46 -3.77 -2.20
N GLN A 207 -12.20 -2.76 -3.01
CA GLN A 207 -13.24 -1.95 -3.65
C GLN A 207 -12.99 -1.80 -5.15
N SER A 208 -14.07 -1.66 -5.89
CA SER A 208 -13.96 -1.22 -7.28
C SER A 208 -13.39 0.21 -7.33
N PRO A 209 -12.33 0.47 -8.11
CA PRO A 209 -11.77 1.82 -8.27
C PRO A 209 -12.74 2.78 -8.97
N TYR A 210 -13.87 2.28 -9.48
CA TYR A 210 -14.92 3.08 -10.11
C TYR A 210 -16.17 3.25 -9.22
N SER A 211 -16.07 2.93 -7.92
CA SER A 211 -17.16 3.21 -6.99
C SER A 211 -17.42 4.71 -6.86
N ALA A 212 -18.66 5.08 -6.53
CA ALA A 212 -19.09 6.49 -6.48
C ALA A 212 -18.30 7.38 -5.50
N SER A 213 -17.63 6.78 -4.51
CA SER A 213 -16.79 7.48 -3.54
C SER A 213 -15.44 7.98 -4.11
N TRP A 214 -15.07 7.58 -5.33
CA TRP A 214 -13.79 7.90 -5.98
C TRP A 214 -13.88 9.05 -7.01
N ASN A 215 -14.91 9.86 -6.99
CA ASN A 215 -15.12 10.97 -7.95
C ASN A 215 -14.30 12.24 -7.64
N SER A 216 -13.28 12.18 -6.82
CA SER A 216 -12.39 13.32 -6.54
C SER A 216 -11.18 13.35 -7.50
N VAL A 217 -10.50 14.48 -7.54
CA VAL A 217 -9.32 14.75 -8.39
C VAL A 217 -8.35 13.56 -8.39
N ILE A 218 -8.04 13.04 -9.58
CA ILE A 218 -7.16 11.89 -9.76
C ILE A 218 -5.73 12.31 -9.41
N THR A 219 -5.23 11.82 -8.27
CA THR A 219 -3.82 11.96 -7.86
C THR A 219 -2.95 10.85 -8.47
N THR A 220 -1.63 10.96 -8.38
CA THR A 220 -0.72 9.94 -8.93
C THR A 220 -0.99 8.52 -8.39
N PRO A 221 -1.23 8.29 -7.08
CA PRO A 221 -1.64 6.98 -6.59
C PRO A 221 -2.97 6.49 -7.16
N GLU A 222 -3.92 7.39 -7.40
CA GLU A 222 -5.22 7.05 -8.01
C GLU A 222 -5.08 6.67 -9.47
N ILE A 223 -4.19 7.33 -10.23
CA ILE A 223 -3.87 6.94 -11.62
C ILE A 223 -3.40 5.49 -11.66
N LEU A 224 -2.52 5.07 -10.76
CA LEU A 224 -2.03 3.69 -10.71
C LEU A 224 -3.14 2.69 -10.39
N ARG A 225 -4.06 3.02 -9.49
CA ARG A 225 -5.23 2.18 -9.18
C ARG A 225 -6.19 2.08 -10.38
N HIS A 226 -6.44 3.16 -11.09
CA HIS A 226 -7.22 3.12 -12.33
C HIS A 226 -6.51 2.30 -13.40
N ALA A 227 -5.19 2.45 -13.54
CA ALA A 227 -4.40 1.74 -14.54
C ALA A 227 -4.40 0.21 -14.33
N THR A 228 -4.53 -0.27 -13.10
CA THR A 228 -4.57 -1.71 -12.79
C THR A 228 -5.98 -2.27 -12.63
N ALA A 229 -7.01 -1.43 -12.80
CA ALA A 229 -8.41 -1.82 -12.63
C ALA A 229 -8.86 -2.83 -13.68
N ALA A 230 -9.47 -3.92 -13.26
CA ALA A 230 -10.00 -4.92 -14.18
C ALA A 230 -11.24 -4.41 -14.95
N PRO A 231 -11.43 -4.81 -16.22
CA PRO A 231 -12.53 -4.33 -17.07
C PRO A 231 -13.90 -4.57 -16.46
N GLU A 232 -14.10 -5.65 -15.71
CA GLU A 232 -15.37 -5.96 -15.05
C GLU A 232 -15.81 -4.90 -14.04
N PHE A 233 -14.90 -4.13 -13.48
CA PHE A 233 -15.25 -3.04 -12.57
C PHE A 233 -16.00 -1.88 -13.23
N THR A 234 -16.04 -1.84 -14.56
CA THR A 234 -16.87 -0.86 -15.28
C THR A 234 -18.36 -1.13 -15.13
N LEU A 235 -18.74 -2.33 -14.70
CA LEU A 235 -20.10 -2.71 -14.41
C LEU A 235 -20.46 -2.31 -12.96
N PRO A 236 -21.61 -1.66 -12.73
CA PRO A 236 -22.03 -1.29 -11.38
C PRO A 236 -22.17 -2.52 -10.46
N GLY A 237 -21.69 -2.37 -9.21
CA GLY A 237 -21.81 -3.41 -8.20
C GLY A 237 -20.84 -4.58 -8.34
N THR A 238 -19.88 -4.52 -9.27
CA THR A 238 -18.83 -5.54 -9.35
C THR A 238 -17.86 -5.38 -8.21
N GLU A 239 -17.69 -6.46 -7.44
CA GLU A 239 -16.73 -6.54 -6.35
C GLU A 239 -15.37 -7.10 -6.83
N PRO A 240 -14.27 -6.77 -6.16
CA PRO A 240 -12.98 -7.38 -6.38
C PRO A 240 -13.01 -8.91 -6.21
N SER A 241 -12.23 -9.58 -7.01
CA SER A 241 -12.20 -11.05 -7.09
C SER A 241 -10.77 -11.55 -7.35
N ARG A 242 -10.55 -12.86 -7.20
CA ARG A 242 -9.28 -13.50 -7.58
C ARG A 242 -8.91 -13.16 -9.01
N GLN A 243 -9.89 -13.08 -9.90
CA GLN A 243 -9.67 -12.78 -11.33
C GLN A 243 -9.26 -11.31 -11.55
N SER A 244 -9.78 -10.38 -10.75
CA SER A 244 -9.35 -8.98 -10.82
C SER A 244 -7.92 -8.77 -10.30
N ASP A 245 -7.49 -9.52 -9.29
CA ASP A 245 -6.10 -9.53 -8.82
C ASP A 245 -5.16 -10.04 -9.91
N LEU A 246 -5.52 -11.12 -10.60
CA LEU A 246 -4.73 -11.66 -11.72
C LEU A 246 -4.61 -10.66 -12.87
N TYR A 247 -5.69 -9.93 -13.20
CA TYR A 247 -5.63 -8.88 -14.19
C TYR A 247 -4.67 -7.76 -13.78
N ALA A 248 -4.77 -7.29 -12.55
CA ALA A 248 -3.89 -6.25 -12.03
C ALA A 248 -2.42 -6.65 -12.08
N LEU A 249 -2.09 -7.90 -11.72
CA LEU A 249 -0.73 -8.46 -11.87
C LEU A 249 -0.25 -8.41 -13.33
N GLY A 250 -1.11 -8.73 -14.28
CA GLY A 250 -0.77 -8.67 -15.70
C GLY A 250 -0.44 -7.26 -16.18
N VAL A 251 -1.20 -6.28 -15.73
CA VAL A 251 -0.94 -4.86 -16.03
C VAL A 251 0.36 -4.39 -15.38
N VAL A 252 0.60 -4.76 -14.12
CA VAL A 252 1.86 -4.42 -13.42
C VAL A 252 3.05 -5.05 -14.11
N TRP A 253 2.93 -6.30 -14.61
CA TRP A 253 4.01 -6.95 -15.34
C TRP A 253 4.35 -6.22 -16.64
N ALA A 254 3.34 -5.85 -17.42
CA ALA A 254 3.55 -5.05 -18.63
C ALA A 254 4.16 -3.68 -18.30
N HIS A 255 3.69 -3.01 -17.24
CA HIS A 255 4.26 -1.75 -16.75
C HIS A 255 5.74 -1.92 -16.38
N ALA A 256 6.09 -2.99 -15.67
CA ALA A 256 7.45 -3.28 -15.28
C ALA A 256 8.39 -3.46 -16.49
N LEU A 257 7.93 -4.10 -17.56
CA LEU A 257 8.69 -4.31 -18.79
C LEU A 257 8.80 -3.06 -19.66
N LEU A 258 7.81 -2.16 -19.60
CA LEU A 258 7.79 -0.93 -20.39
C LEU A 258 8.43 0.27 -19.67
N GLY A 259 8.54 0.24 -18.35
CA GLY A 259 8.91 1.40 -17.52
C GLY A 259 7.84 2.49 -17.46
N ARG A 260 6.65 2.24 -18.00
CA ARG A 260 5.50 3.16 -18.02
C ARG A 260 4.18 2.41 -18.04
N ILE A 261 3.11 3.12 -17.71
CA ILE A 261 1.76 2.56 -17.81
C ILE A 261 1.53 2.04 -19.25
N PRO A 262 1.04 0.79 -19.42
CA PRO A 262 1.04 0.10 -20.72
C PRO A 262 -0.10 0.53 -21.67
N TRP A 263 -0.50 1.79 -21.62
CA TRP A 263 -1.42 2.42 -22.58
C TRP A 263 -0.94 3.82 -22.95
N PRO A 264 -1.09 4.24 -24.22
CA PRO A 264 -0.68 5.56 -24.65
C PRO A 264 -1.56 6.65 -24.03
N LYS A 265 -0.96 7.79 -23.70
CA LYS A 265 -1.66 8.97 -23.16
C LYS A 265 -2.48 8.71 -21.88
N SER A 266 -2.10 7.71 -21.11
CA SER A 266 -2.76 7.32 -19.86
C SER A 266 -2.79 8.43 -18.80
N ASP A 267 -1.82 9.34 -18.82
CA ASP A 267 -1.70 10.51 -17.96
C ASP A 267 -2.81 11.56 -18.14
N ARG A 268 -3.57 11.47 -19.23
CA ARG A 268 -4.64 12.41 -19.62
C ARG A 268 -6.04 11.81 -19.55
N LEU A 269 -6.16 10.58 -19.07
CA LEU A 269 -7.44 9.90 -19.00
C LEU A 269 -8.20 10.30 -17.73
N ASP A 270 -9.46 10.68 -17.92
CA ASP A 270 -10.45 10.74 -16.85
C ASP A 270 -11.00 9.32 -16.54
N THR A 271 -11.87 9.22 -15.56
CA THR A 271 -12.49 7.94 -15.17
C THR A 271 -13.17 7.22 -16.33
N ASN A 272 -13.85 7.95 -17.23
CA ASN A 272 -14.51 7.35 -18.39
C ASN A 272 -13.51 6.90 -19.45
N GLY A 273 -12.44 7.67 -19.65
CA GLY A 273 -11.32 7.29 -20.50
C GLY A 273 -10.66 5.98 -20.04
N TRP A 274 -10.44 5.83 -18.73
CA TRP A 274 -9.93 4.59 -18.15
C TRP A 274 -10.86 3.40 -18.36
N LYS A 275 -12.17 3.56 -18.10
CA LYS A 275 -13.18 2.52 -18.36
C LYS A 275 -13.12 2.04 -19.80
N LYS A 276 -13.12 2.97 -20.77
CA LYS A 276 -13.04 2.66 -22.20
C LYS A 276 -11.71 1.96 -22.55
N THR A 277 -10.60 2.43 -21.99
CA THR A 277 -9.29 1.85 -22.22
C THR A 277 -9.25 0.37 -21.79
N HIS A 278 -9.70 0.07 -20.58
CA HIS A 278 -9.73 -1.31 -20.08
C HIS A 278 -10.64 -2.23 -20.87
N GLN A 279 -11.76 -1.70 -21.40
CA GLN A 279 -12.69 -2.50 -22.21
C GLN A 279 -12.19 -2.75 -23.64
N GLN A 280 -11.54 -1.77 -24.26
CA GLN A 280 -11.35 -1.75 -25.71
C GLN A 280 -9.89 -1.72 -26.18
N VAL A 281 -9.00 -1.12 -25.38
CA VAL A 281 -7.61 -0.91 -25.83
C VAL A 281 -6.74 -2.12 -25.45
N PRO A 282 -6.01 -2.71 -26.39
CA PRO A 282 -5.02 -3.72 -26.07
C PRO A 282 -3.89 -3.16 -25.20
N ILE A 283 -3.29 -4.02 -24.39
CA ILE A 283 -2.11 -3.65 -23.62
C ILE A 283 -0.88 -3.57 -24.55
N GLU A 284 -0.02 -2.59 -24.32
CA GLU A 284 1.26 -2.49 -25.01
C GLU A 284 2.32 -3.35 -24.32
N LEU A 285 3.20 -3.94 -25.11
CA LEU A 285 4.38 -4.66 -24.63
C LEU A 285 5.60 -4.20 -25.44
N PRO A 286 6.82 -4.22 -24.85
CA PRO A 286 8.02 -3.88 -25.61
C PRO A 286 8.27 -4.93 -26.69
N ALA A 287 8.81 -4.51 -27.84
CA ALA A 287 9.14 -5.42 -28.95
C ALA A 287 10.17 -6.52 -28.56
N SER A 288 10.97 -6.24 -27.54
CA SER A 288 11.94 -7.18 -26.96
C SER A 288 11.34 -8.19 -25.98
N CYS A 289 10.02 -8.13 -25.70
CA CYS A 289 9.38 -9.04 -24.76
C CYS A 289 9.35 -10.46 -25.36
N PRO A 290 9.92 -11.47 -24.69
CA PRO A 290 9.87 -12.85 -25.16
C PRO A 290 8.43 -13.34 -25.30
N GLU A 291 8.13 -14.07 -26.38
CA GLU A 291 6.75 -14.53 -26.66
C GLU A 291 6.13 -15.37 -25.52
N PRO A 292 6.85 -16.23 -24.79
CA PRO A 292 6.28 -16.92 -23.64
C PRO A 292 5.80 -15.96 -22.54
N VAL A 293 6.55 -14.89 -22.23
CA VAL A 293 6.19 -13.84 -21.26
C VAL A 293 4.99 -13.04 -21.80
N ALA A 294 5.06 -12.59 -23.04
CA ALA A 294 3.98 -11.84 -23.68
C ALA A 294 2.66 -12.62 -23.67
N ARG A 295 2.72 -13.93 -23.92
CA ARG A 295 1.56 -14.83 -23.86
C ARG A 295 0.97 -14.89 -22.45
N CYS A 296 1.79 -15.05 -21.39
CA CYS A 296 1.31 -15.03 -20.01
C CYS A 296 0.61 -13.71 -19.69
N ILE A 297 1.21 -12.57 -20.09
CA ILE A 297 0.60 -11.25 -19.86
C ILE A 297 -0.75 -11.13 -20.58
N ARG A 298 -0.84 -11.57 -21.87
CA ARG A 298 -2.11 -11.52 -22.61
C ARG A 298 -3.22 -12.34 -21.96
N TYR A 299 -2.89 -13.50 -21.39
CA TYR A 299 -3.86 -14.29 -20.62
C TYR A 299 -4.32 -13.56 -19.36
N LEU A 300 -3.39 -12.95 -18.62
CA LEU A 300 -3.72 -12.19 -17.41
C LEU A 300 -4.64 -11.02 -17.69
N VAL A 301 -4.39 -10.26 -18.77
CA VAL A 301 -5.16 -9.05 -19.11
C VAL A 301 -6.32 -9.31 -20.06
N ALA A 302 -6.74 -10.57 -20.22
CA ALA A 302 -7.93 -10.89 -20.99
C ALA A 302 -9.14 -10.13 -20.45
N LYS A 303 -9.94 -9.56 -21.38
CA LYS A 303 -11.09 -8.71 -21.01
C LYS A 303 -12.16 -9.51 -20.27
N ASN A 304 -12.42 -10.74 -20.71
CA ASN A 304 -13.31 -11.67 -20.02
C ASN A 304 -12.53 -12.37 -18.89
N PRO A 305 -12.96 -12.25 -17.62
CA PRO A 305 -12.30 -12.91 -16.49
C PRO A 305 -12.14 -14.43 -16.65
N SER A 306 -13.11 -15.11 -17.28
CA SER A 306 -13.04 -16.57 -17.51
C SER A 306 -11.98 -16.99 -18.54
N SER A 307 -11.44 -16.06 -19.31
CA SER A 307 -10.36 -16.30 -20.27
C SER A 307 -8.96 -16.11 -19.64
N ARG A 308 -8.89 -15.69 -18.39
CA ARG A 308 -7.64 -15.55 -17.63
C ARG A 308 -7.21 -16.92 -17.06
N PHE A 309 -6.03 -16.95 -16.40
CA PHE A 309 -5.69 -18.10 -15.58
C PHE A 309 -6.78 -18.35 -14.54
N ARG A 310 -7.09 -19.62 -14.26
CA ARG A 310 -8.13 -20.00 -13.32
C ARG A 310 -7.86 -19.49 -11.91
N ASP A 311 -6.58 -19.56 -11.48
CA ASP A 311 -6.12 -19.20 -10.16
C ASP A 311 -4.61 -18.86 -10.18
N ALA A 312 -4.11 -18.34 -9.05
CA ALA A 312 -2.70 -18.00 -8.90
C ALA A 312 -1.78 -19.24 -9.00
N SER A 313 -2.25 -20.42 -8.62
CA SER A 313 -1.48 -21.67 -8.72
C SER A 313 -1.26 -22.08 -10.18
N GLN A 314 -2.24 -21.91 -11.04
CA GLN A 314 -2.07 -22.14 -12.48
C GLN A 314 -1.08 -21.14 -13.08
N LEU A 315 -1.17 -19.87 -12.69
CA LEU A 315 -0.20 -18.84 -13.11
C LEU A 315 1.22 -19.15 -12.63
N ALA A 316 1.39 -19.60 -11.38
CA ALA A 316 2.69 -19.98 -10.81
C ALA A 316 3.36 -21.08 -11.65
N LYS A 317 2.61 -22.10 -12.08
CA LYS A 317 3.11 -23.16 -12.98
C LYS A 317 3.56 -22.61 -14.34
N ALA A 318 2.79 -21.67 -14.90
CA ALA A 318 3.16 -21.04 -16.17
C ALA A 318 4.44 -20.20 -16.02
N ILE A 319 4.60 -19.45 -14.92
CA ILE A 319 5.82 -18.66 -14.66
C ILE A 319 7.02 -19.58 -14.44
N ALA A 320 6.88 -20.69 -13.69
CA ALA A 320 7.97 -21.64 -13.49
C ALA A 320 8.49 -22.25 -14.81
N SER A 321 7.64 -22.36 -15.83
CA SER A 321 8.05 -22.84 -17.15
C SER A 321 8.86 -21.81 -17.98
N LEU A 322 8.92 -20.55 -17.54
CA LEU A 322 9.69 -19.51 -18.23
C LEU A 322 11.19 -19.55 -17.91
N ASP A 323 11.59 -20.20 -16.82
CA ASP A 323 13.00 -20.30 -16.40
C ASP A 323 13.88 -21.11 -17.36
N GLY A 324 13.29 -21.93 -18.22
CA GLY A 324 14.00 -22.73 -19.22
C GLY A 324 13.99 -22.13 -20.62
N ALA A 325 13.41 -20.95 -20.80
CA ALA A 325 13.21 -20.32 -22.11
C ALA A 325 14.04 -19.03 -22.35
N SER A 326 15.00 -18.74 -21.45
CA SER A 326 15.94 -17.60 -21.54
C SER A 326 17.26 -17.98 -22.20
#